data_64569c3267fb602a1201e0c24c76345b
#
_entry.id   64569c3267fb602a1201e0c24c76345b
#
_cell.length_a   1.000
_cell.length_b   1.000
_cell.length_c   1.000
_cell.angle_alpha   90.00
_cell.angle_beta   90.00
_cell.angle_gamma   90.00
#
_symmetry.space_group_name_H-M   'P 1'
#
loop_
_entity.id
_entity.type
_entity.pdbx_description
1 polymer ?
#
loop_
_entity_poly.entity_id
_entity_poly.type
_entity_poly.pdbx_seq_one_letter_code
_entity_poly.pdbx_strand_id
1 'polypeptide(L)'
;MGAAGDVTGYDMPPLMLTPDEIEAAVLGAQWVAGRGDPVLAKAARDLISKIASAVPERLRPYVLEPATGAPPAWTTAPDGLDIARTRAWIHAGRKIRLDYRDERGTVSQRVIWPVTVGYRETVRMLIGWCELRQAFRTFRTDRVVEAEFLDERHGQRPGQLRTRWQKHLEAEHAAWKAQTP
;
A
#
# COMPACT_ATOMS: atom_id res chain seq x y z
N MET A 1 24.83 -15.85 -12.43
CA MET A 1 25.40 -14.80 -11.56
C MET A 1 24.68 -13.50 -11.93
N GLY A 2 23.58 -13.19 -11.25
CA GLY A 2 22.80 -11.98 -11.45
C GLY A 2 23.17 -10.98 -10.36
N ALA A 3 23.66 -9.83 -10.78
CA ALA A 3 24.01 -8.72 -9.89
C ALA A 3 22.76 -8.27 -9.13
N ALA A 4 22.80 -8.38 -7.82
CA ALA A 4 21.90 -7.66 -6.92
C ALA A 4 22.14 -6.17 -7.17
N GLY A 5 21.16 -5.47 -7.73
CA GLY A 5 21.20 -4.04 -7.89
C GLY A 5 21.32 -3.40 -6.51
N ASP A 6 22.47 -2.79 -6.29
CA ASP A 6 22.75 -1.96 -5.12
C ASP A 6 21.73 -0.82 -5.10
N VAL A 7 20.80 -0.88 -4.16
CA VAL A 7 19.86 0.23 -3.91
C VAL A 7 20.65 1.26 -3.10
N THR A 8 21.49 2.02 -3.81
CA THR A 8 22.15 3.18 -3.23
C THR A 8 21.09 4.14 -2.72
N GLY A 9 21.05 4.34 -1.40
CA GLY A 9 20.17 5.31 -0.78
C GLY A 9 20.41 6.68 -1.41
N TYR A 10 19.35 7.32 -1.92
CA TYR A 10 19.44 8.67 -2.46
C TYR A 10 19.55 9.66 -1.29
N ASP A 11 20.61 10.46 -1.28
CA ASP A 11 20.77 11.54 -0.32
C ASP A 11 19.76 12.64 -0.63
N MET A 12 18.74 12.73 0.24
CA MET A 12 17.77 13.81 0.13
C MET A 12 18.42 15.14 0.59
N PRO A 13 18.05 16.27 -0.05
CA PRO A 13 18.43 17.58 0.48
C PRO A 13 18.04 17.74 1.94
N PRO A 14 18.70 18.62 2.73
CA PRO A 14 18.33 18.87 4.10
C PRO A 14 16.84 19.19 4.23
N LEU A 15 16.10 18.38 4.98
CA LEU A 15 14.68 18.54 5.24
C LEU A 15 14.52 19.20 6.62
N MET A 16 13.94 20.40 6.65
CA MET A 16 13.61 21.07 7.91
C MET A 16 12.21 20.62 8.35
N LEU A 17 12.14 19.98 9.52
CA LEU A 17 10.89 19.50 10.09
C LEU A 17 10.58 20.22 11.40
N THR A 18 9.32 20.56 11.60
CA THR A 18 8.77 21.00 12.88
C THR A 18 8.57 19.80 13.81
N PRO A 19 8.40 20.02 15.14
CA PRO A 19 8.04 18.95 16.07
C PRO A 19 6.82 18.14 15.64
N ASP A 20 5.75 18.80 15.21
CA ASP A 20 4.49 18.16 14.76
C ASP A 20 4.70 17.30 13.50
N GLU A 21 5.54 17.76 12.56
CA GLU A 21 5.88 16.98 11.37
C GLU A 21 6.71 15.74 11.70
N ILE A 22 7.59 15.84 12.71
CA ILE A 22 8.34 14.69 13.22
C ILE A 22 7.38 13.68 13.86
N GLU A 23 6.49 14.11 14.77
CA GLU A 23 5.49 13.22 15.37
C GLU A 23 4.58 12.57 14.34
N ALA A 24 4.11 13.31 13.34
CA ALA A 24 3.29 12.78 12.25
C ALA A 24 4.05 11.71 11.43
N ALA A 25 5.32 11.94 11.12
CA ALA A 25 6.16 10.98 10.42
C ALA A 25 6.40 9.72 11.25
N VAL A 26 6.68 9.86 12.55
CA VAL A 26 6.89 8.75 13.48
C VAL A 26 5.61 7.93 13.64
N LEU A 27 4.46 8.58 13.87
CA LEU A 27 3.15 7.91 13.96
C LEU A 27 2.83 7.12 12.69
N GLY A 28 3.03 7.72 11.52
CA GLY A 28 2.85 7.06 10.24
C GLY A 28 3.77 5.85 10.06
N ALA A 29 5.03 5.99 10.42
CA ALA A 29 6.01 4.90 10.36
C ALA A 29 5.68 3.77 11.37
N GLN A 30 5.27 4.08 12.60
CA GLN A 30 4.81 3.08 13.58
C GLN A 30 3.59 2.31 13.07
N TRP A 31 2.63 3.02 12.47
CA TRP A 31 1.45 2.40 11.87
C TRP A 31 1.84 1.40 10.76
N VAL A 32 2.76 1.80 9.88
CA VAL A 32 3.29 0.94 8.80
C VAL A 32 4.10 -0.22 9.36
N ALA A 33 4.91 0.01 10.39
CA ALA A 33 5.71 -1.05 11.04
C ALA A 33 4.83 -2.18 11.61
N GLY A 34 3.62 -1.82 12.08
CA GLY A 34 2.66 -2.79 12.65
C GLY A 34 1.73 -3.45 11.61
N ARG A 35 1.56 -2.86 10.42
CA ARG A 35 0.53 -3.26 9.43
C ARG A 35 1.06 -3.50 8.02
N GLY A 36 2.26 -3.01 7.71
CA GLY A 36 2.89 -3.18 6.41
C GLY A 36 3.25 -4.64 6.11
N ASP A 37 3.53 -4.92 4.84
CA ASP A 37 4.23 -6.16 4.50
C ASP A 37 5.64 -6.17 5.12
N PRO A 38 6.32 -7.31 5.25
CA PRO A 38 7.60 -7.40 5.96
C PRO A 38 8.67 -6.41 5.45
N VAL A 39 8.70 -6.13 4.14
CA VAL A 39 9.66 -5.20 3.53
C VAL A 39 9.34 -3.77 3.96
N LEU A 40 8.08 -3.37 3.85
CA LEU A 40 7.65 -2.02 4.21
C LEU A 40 7.70 -1.80 5.72
N ALA A 41 7.37 -2.81 6.52
CA ALA A 41 7.46 -2.76 7.98
C ALA A 41 8.92 -2.59 8.46
N LYS A 42 9.87 -3.27 7.82
CA LYS A 42 11.30 -3.06 8.08
C LYS A 42 11.72 -1.64 7.70
N ALA A 43 11.37 -1.17 6.51
CA ALA A 43 11.70 0.17 6.04
C ALA A 43 11.14 1.26 6.97
N ALA A 44 9.96 1.07 7.53
CA ALA A 44 9.36 1.99 8.49
C ALA A 44 10.16 2.07 9.80
N ARG A 45 10.62 0.94 10.34
CA ARG A 45 11.50 0.93 11.51
C ARG A 45 12.85 1.60 11.24
N ASP A 46 13.45 1.31 10.09
CA ASP A 46 14.70 1.93 9.65
C ASP A 46 14.54 3.45 9.50
N LEU A 47 13.37 3.91 9.00
CA LEU A 47 13.05 5.34 8.89
C LEU A 47 13.00 6.03 10.27
N ILE A 48 12.32 5.44 11.26
CA ILE A 48 12.28 5.98 12.64
C ILE A 48 13.71 6.12 13.20
N SER A 49 14.54 5.09 13.02
CA SER A 49 15.94 5.11 13.49
C SER A 49 16.75 6.21 12.80
N LYS A 50 16.56 6.42 11.51
CA LYS A 50 17.22 7.51 10.76
C LYS A 50 16.77 8.89 11.24
N ILE A 51 15.47 9.08 11.45
CA ILE A 51 14.95 10.35 12.00
C ILE A 51 15.56 10.60 13.40
N ALA A 52 15.54 9.61 14.29
CA ALA A 52 16.12 9.73 15.64
C ALA A 52 17.61 10.12 15.63
N SER A 53 18.36 9.62 14.64
CA SER A 53 19.79 9.93 14.48
C SER A 53 20.05 11.33 13.88
N ALA A 54 19.12 11.83 13.07
CA ALA A 54 19.29 13.08 12.34
C ALA A 54 18.78 14.31 13.09
N VAL A 55 17.78 14.15 13.97
CA VAL A 55 17.19 15.29 14.69
C VAL A 55 18.12 15.81 15.78
N PRO A 56 18.14 17.15 16.04
CA PRO A 56 18.83 17.74 17.18
C PRO A 56 18.35 17.16 18.52
N GLU A 57 19.21 17.15 19.54
CA GLU A 57 18.94 16.61 20.88
C GLU A 57 17.57 17.05 21.44
N ARG A 58 17.23 18.34 21.32
CA ARG A 58 15.97 18.92 21.81
C ARG A 58 14.71 18.33 21.15
N LEU A 59 14.84 17.70 19.98
CA LEU A 59 13.72 17.10 19.23
C LEU A 59 13.65 15.58 19.37
N ARG A 60 14.66 14.95 19.98
CA ARG A 60 14.67 13.49 20.19
C ARG A 60 13.46 12.96 20.97
N PRO A 61 12.95 13.64 22.01
CA PRO A 61 11.76 13.17 22.72
C PRO A 61 10.55 12.96 21.80
N TYR A 62 10.36 13.78 20.76
CA TYR A 62 9.28 13.63 19.79
C TYR A 62 9.39 12.35 18.93
N VAL A 63 10.56 11.74 18.87
CA VAL A 63 10.80 10.50 18.14
C VAL A 63 10.79 9.29 19.07
N LEU A 64 11.45 9.39 20.23
CA LEU A 64 11.67 8.26 21.14
C LEU A 64 10.51 8.06 22.13
N GLU A 65 9.85 9.15 22.52
CA GLU A 65 8.74 9.18 23.47
C GLU A 65 7.58 10.01 22.92
N PRO A 66 7.09 9.71 21.70
CA PRO A 66 6.06 10.51 21.07
C PRO A 66 4.78 10.48 21.90
N ALA A 67 4.05 11.61 21.95
CA ALA A 67 2.75 11.70 22.64
C ALA A 67 1.65 10.90 21.94
N THR A 68 1.88 10.53 20.69
CA THR A 68 0.93 9.74 19.86
C THR A 68 1.53 8.37 19.53
N GLY A 69 0.68 7.37 19.34
CA GLY A 69 1.13 6.02 19.00
C GLY A 69 0.11 5.26 18.17
N ALA A 70 0.59 4.35 17.34
CA ALA A 70 -0.24 3.43 16.59
C ALA A 70 -0.30 2.08 17.34
N PRO A 71 -1.46 1.66 17.87
CA PRO A 71 -1.59 0.35 18.48
C PRO A 71 -1.27 -0.74 17.45
N PRO A 72 -0.68 -1.87 17.87
CA PRO A 72 -0.43 -2.99 16.97
C PRO A 72 -1.74 -3.51 16.37
N ALA A 73 -1.70 -4.02 15.14
CA ALA A 73 -2.84 -4.73 14.58
C ALA A 73 -3.06 -6.01 15.39
N TRP A 74 -4.24 -6.18 15.98
CA TRP A 74 -4.56 -7.33 16.82
C TRP A 74 -4.62 -8.64 16.03
N THR A 75 -5.13 -8.58 14.81
CA THR A 75 -5.16 -9.69 13.86
C THR A 75 -5.20 -9.15 12.45
N THR A 76 -4.30 -9.64 11.60
CA THR A 76 -4.39 -9.44 10.16
C THR A 76 -4.68 -10.80 9.52
N ALA A 77 -5.73 -10.88 8.71
CA ALA A 77 -5.94 -12.07 7.90
C ALA A 77 -4.72 -12.27 6.98
N PRO A 78 -4.24 -13.50 6.79
CA PRO A 78 -3.12 -13.78 5.91
C PRO A 78 -3.46 -13.37 4.48
N ASP A 79 -2.51 -12.76 3.80
CA ASP A 79 -2.68 -12.41 2.39
C ASP A 79 -2.50 -13.65 1.50
N GLY A 80 -3.37 -13.84 0.53
CA GLY A 80 -3.24 -14.86 -0.52
C GLY A 80 -2.33 -14.45 -1.67
N LEU A 81 -1.61 -13.32 -1.55
CA LEU A 81 -0.63 -12.86 -2.54
C LEU A 81 0.51 -12.08 -1.86
N ASP A 82 1.65 -12.05 -2.53
CA ASP A 82 2.81 -11.27 -2.08
C ASP A 82 2.57 -9.76 -2.26
N ILE A 83 2.40 -9.05 -1.15
CA ILE A 83 2.11 -7.60 -1.14
C ILE A 83 3.31 -6.77 -1.62
N ALA A 84 4.54 -7.17 -1.26
CA ALA A 84 5.74 -6.46 -1.70
C ALA A 84 5.91 -6.58 -3.22
N ARG A 85 5.72 -7.77 -3.77
CA ARG A 85 5.72 -8.01 -5.22
C ARG A 85 4.54 -7.30 -5.91
N THR A 86 3.37 -7.27 -5.31
CA THR A 86 2.21 -6.52 -5.81
C THR A 86 2.55 -5.04 -5.99
N ARG A 87 3.21 -4.40 -5.02
CA ARG A 87 3.66 -3.00 -5.12
C ARG A 87 4.66 -2.81 -6.28
N ALA A 88 5.59 -3.73 -6.45
CA ALA A 88 6.52 -3.69 -7.58
C ALA A 88 5.80 -3.79 -8.94
N TRP A 89 4.77 -4.65 -9.05
CA TRP A 89 3.95 -4.79 -10.26
C TRP A 89 3.11 -3.55 -10.56
N ILE A 90 2.57 -2.90 -9.53
CA ILE A 90 1.89 -1.59 -9.66
C ILE A 90 2.84 -0.56 -10.28
N HIS A 91 4.05 -0.42 -9.76
CA HIS A 91 5.04 0.52 -10.30
C HIS A 91 5.48 0.16 -11.72
N ALA A 92 5.60 -1.13 -12.03
CA ALA A 92 5.98 -1.61 -13.36
C ALA A 92 4.83 -1.57 -14.39
N GLY A 93 3.59 -1.31 -13.98
CA GLY A 93 2.42 -1.32 -14.86
C GLY A 93 2.10 -2.71 -15.42
N ARG A 94 2.32 -3.77 -14.62
CA ARG A 94 2.13 -5.16 -15.01
C ARG A 94 0.83 -5.72 -14.45
N LYS A 95 0.30 -6.75 -15.10
CA LYS A 95 -0.95 -7.42 -14.72
C LYS A 95 -0.71 -8.50 -13.65
N ILE A 96 -1.77 -8.80 -12.89
CA ILE A 96 -1.80 -9.91 -11.95
C ILE A 96 -3.03 -10.76 -12.28
N ARG A 97 -2.86 -12.08 -12.39
CA ARG A 97 -3.96 -13.04 -12.46
C ARG A 97 -4.25 -13.55 -11.07
N LEU A 98 -5.51 -13.53 -10.69
CA LEU A 98 -5.99 -13.99 -9.39
C LEU A 98 -7.01 -15.10 -9.55
N ASP A 99 -6.88 -16.18 -8.82
CA ASP A 99 -7.98 -17.06 -8.48
C ASP A 99 -8.62 -16.50 -7.20
N TYR A 100 -9.81 -15.94 -7.36
CA TYR A 100 -10.47 -15.15 -6.32
C TYR A 100 -11.76 -15.80 -5.85
N ARG A 101 -11.89 -15.96 -4.53
CA ARG A 101 -13.09 -16.47 -3.86
C ARG A 101 -14.00 -15.30 -3.48
N ASP A 102 -15.20 -15.28 -4.03
CA ASP A 102 -16.20 -14.27 -3.72
C ASP A 102 -16.88 -14.52 -2.34
N GLU A 103 -17.82 -13.66 -1.98
CA GLU A 103 -18.57 -13.77 -0.70
C GLU A 103 -19.45 -15.01 -0.63
N ARG A 104 -19.80 -15.58 -1.76
CA ARG A 104 -20.60 -16.81 -1.85
C ARG A 104 -19.75 -18.08 -1.87
N GLY A 105 -18.41 -17.93 -1.78
CA GLY A 105 -17.46 -19.03 -1.82
C GLY A 105 -17.08 -19.47 -3.25
N THR A 106 -17.62 -18.86 -4.28
CA THR A 106 -17.32 -19.19 -5.68
C THR A 106 -15.95 -18.70 -6.06
N VAL A 107 -15.10 -19.60 -6.56
CA VAL A 107 -13.77 -19.23 -7.09
C VAL A 107 -13.90 -18.86 -8.57
N SER A 108 -13.24 -17.79 -8.96
CA SER A 108 -13.21 -17.32 -10.34
C SER A 108 -11.90 -16.63 -10.67
N GLN A 109 -11.41 -16.85 -11.89
CA GLN A 109 -10.18 -16.25 -12.37
C GLN A 109 -10.40 -14.80 -12.80
N ARG A 110 -9.48 -13.92 -12.38
CA ARG A 110 -9.50 -12.49 -12.66
C ARG A 110 -8.14 -12.02 -13.16
N VAL A 111 -8.11 -11.29 -14.25
CA VAL A 111 -6.93 -10.52 -14.66
C VAL A 111 -7.12 -9.08 -14.23
N ILE A 112 -6.17 -8.56 -13.44
CA ILE A 112 -6.24 -7.26 -12.78
C ILE A 112 -5.08 -6.39 -13.23
N TRP A 113 -5.37 -5.12 -13.51
CA TRP A 113 -4.39 -4.06 -13.63
C TRP A 113 -4.31 -3.37 -12.27
N PRO A 114 -3.31 -3.66 -11.45
CA PRO A 114 -3.28 -3.20 -10.08
C PRO A 114 -3.00 -1.69 -10.02
N VAL A 115 -3.72 -0.99 -9.13
CA VAL A 115 -3.60 0.47 -8.93
C VAL A 115 -2.95 0.79 -7.59
N THR A 116 -3.43 0.16 -6.52
CA THR A 116 -2.93 0.40 -5.16
C THR A 116 -3.33 -0.74 -4.23
N VAL A 117 -2.56 -0.88 -3.15
CA VAL A 117 -2.92 -1.71 -2.00
C VAL A 117 -3.46 -0.79 -0.91
N GLY A 118 -4.71 -0.99 -0.52
CA GLY A 118 -5.34 -0.30 0.60
C GLY A 118 -5.24 -1.14 1.87
N TYR A 119 -5.22 -0.45 3.01
CA TYR A 119 -5.16 -1.07 4.33
C TYR A 119 -6.45 -0.75 5.09
N ARG A 120 -7.13 -1.78 5.57
CA ARG A 120 -8.19 -1.70 6.58
C ARG A 120 -7.71 -2.29 7.89
N GLU A 121 -8.50 -2.19 8.95
CA GLU A 121 -8.10 -2.65 10.29
C GLU A 121 -7.60 -4.10 10.32
N THR A 122 -8.30 -5.01 9.64
CA THR A 122 -8.05 -6.45 9.71
C THR A 122 -7.67 -7.10 8.38
N VAL A 123 -7.71 -6.35 7.26
CA VAL A 123 -7.50 -6.93 5.92
C VAL A 123 -6.90 -5.90 4.98
N ARG A 124 -6.07 -6.37 4.07
CA ARG A 124 -5.57 -5.58 2.94
C ARG A 124 -6.49 -5.75 1.74
N MET A 125 -6.51 -4.73 0.89
CA MET A 125 -7.36 -4.66 -0.28
C MET A 125 -6.49 -4.37 -1.49
N LEU A 126 -6.55 -5.19 -2.54
CA LEU A 126 -6.00 -4.86 -3.84
C LEU A 126 -7.07 -4.12 -4.66
N ILE A 127 -6.79 -2.90 -5.04
CA ILE A 127 -7.64 -2.11 -5.92
C ILE A 127 -7.05 -2.14 -7.32
N GLY A 128 -7.88 -2.43 -8.33
CA GLY A 128 -7.43 -2.48 -9.71
C GLY A 128 -8.57 -2.51 -10.71
N TRP A 129 -8.22 -2.32 -11.98
CA TRP A 129 -9.12 -2.53 -13.11
C TRP A 129 -9.25 -4.03 -13.37
N CYS A 130 -10.45 -4.56 -13.34
CA CYS A 130 -10.73 -5.96 -13.62
C CYS A 130 -11.12 -6.15 -15.08
N GLU A 131 -10.34 -6.90 -15.86
CA GLU A 131 -10.62 -7.15 -17.27
C GLU A 131 -11.96 -7.86 -17.47
N LEU A 132 -12.29 -8.85 -16.63
CA LEU A 132 -13.57 -9.57 -16.74
C LEU A 132 -14.79 -8.69 -16.51
N ARG A 133 -14.68 -7.71 -15.59
CA ARG A 133 -15.82 -6.82 -15.25
C ARG A 133 -15.77 -5.48 -15.98
N GLN A 134 -14.68 -5.18 -16.70
CA GLN A 134 -14.44 -3.91 -17.38
C GLN A 134 -14.73 -2.71 -16.47
N ALA A 135 -14.31 -2.83 -15.19
CA ALA A 135 -14.52 -1.83 -14.12
C ALA A 135 -13.43 -1.91 -13.07
N PHE A 136 -13.26 -0.83 -12.32
CA PHE A 136 -12.46 -0.86 -11.09
C PHE A 136 -13.15 -1.73 -10.05
N ARG A 137 -12.37 -2.54 -9.37
CA ARG A 137 -12.84 -3.43 -8.31
C ARG A 137 -11.83 -3.47 -7.17
N THR A 138 -12.36 -3.75 -6.00
CA THR A 138 -11.60 -3.97 -4.78
C THR A 138 -11.65 -5.45 -4.43
N PHE A 139 -10.48 -6.04 -4.25
CA PHE A 139 -10.30 -7.44 -3.91
C PHE A 139 -9.70 -7.55 -2.52
N ARG A 140 -10.34 -8.24 -1.60
CA ARG A 140 -9.75 -8.59 -0.31
C ARG A 140 -8.61 -9.56 -0.54
N THR A 141 -7.45 -9.28 0.04
CA THR A 141 -6.25 -10.09 -0.18
C THR A 141 -6.34 -11.47 0.48
N ASP A 142 -7.09 -11.60 1.57
CA ASP A 142 -7.36 -12.85 2.26
C ASP A 142 -8.31 -13.80 1.50
N ARG A 143 -8.97 -13.32 0.45
CA ARG A 143 -9.83 -14.12 -0.44
C ARG A 143 -9.13 -14.56 -1.73
N VAL A 144 -7.89 -14.17 -1.93
CA VAL A 144 -7.07 -14.66 -3.04
C VAL A 144 -6.62 -16.07 -2.71
N VAL A 145 -6.98 -17.02 -3.57
CA VAL A 145 -6.59 -18.43 -3.43
C VAL A 145 -5.21 -18.65 -4.02
N GLU A 146 -4.98 -18.06 -5.20
CA GLU A 146 -3.70 -18.10 -5.90
C GLU A 146 -3.49 -16.79 -6.68
N ALA A 147 -2.24 -16.34 -6.80
CA ALA A 147 -1.87 -15.17 -7.55
C ALA A 147 -0.68 -15.44 -8.47
N GLU A 148 -0.87 -15.19 -9.76
CA GLU A 148 0.19 -15.24 -10.76
C GLU A 148 0.56 -13.82 -11.20
N PHE A 149 1.82 -13.48 -11.03
CA PHE A 149 2.38 -12.19 -11.39
C PHE A 149 2.85 -12.22 -12.85
N LEU A 150 2.04 -11.68 -13.76
CA LEU A 150 2.26 -11.73 -15.19
C LEU A 150 3.34 -10.73 -15.63
N ASP A 151 4.17 -11.12 -16.59
CA ASP A 151 5.13 -10.19 -17.20
C ASP A 151 4.47 -9.20 -18.17
N GLU A 152 3.21 -9.45 -18.53
CA GLU A 152 2.42 -8.63 -19.43
C GLU A 152 2.10 -7.26 -18.80
N ARG A 153 2.32 -6.20 -19.58
CA ARG A 153 1.93 -4.83 -19.21
C ARG A 153 0.49 -4.56 -19.63
N HIS A 154 -0.22 -3.74 -18.84
CA HIS A 154 -1.60 -3.37 -19.15
C HIS A 154 -1.73 -2.21 -20.16
N GLY A 155 -0.63 -1.72 -20.71
CA GLY A 155 -0.60 -0.70 -21.78
C GLY A 155 -0.86 0.74 -21.33
N GLN A 156 -1.33 0.98 -20.13
CA GLN A 156 -1.48 2.34 -19.56
C GLN A 156 -0.28 2.67 -18.66
N ARG A 157 0.10 3.94 -18.61
CA ARG A 157 1.07 4.40 -17.62
C ARG A 157 0.46 4.29 -16.21
N PRO A 158 1.19 3.84 -15.18
CA PRO A 158 0.66 3.65 -13.82
C PRO A 158 -0.03 4.90 -13.26
N GLY A 159 0.51 6.09 -13.50
CA GLY A 159 -0.10 7.36 -13.11
C GLY A 159 -1.45 7.63 -13.78
N GLN A 160 -1.62 7.29 -15.07
CA GLN A 160 -2.88 7.46 -15.79
C GLN A 160 -3.97 6.52 -15.25
N LEU A 161 -3.63 5.27 -14.95
CA LEU A 161 -4.57 4.32 -14.37
C LEU A 161 -5.02 4.77 -12.96
N ARG A 162 -4.09 5.29 -12.15
CA ARG A 162 -4.40 5.88 -10.85
C ARG A 162 -5.31 7.09 -10.95
N THR A 163 -5.06 8.01 -11.88
CA THR A 163 -5.93 9.18 -12.12
C THR A 163 -7.34 8.76 -12.54
N ARG A 164 -7.46 7.76 -13.43
CA ARG A 164 -8.78 7.20 -13.79
C ARG A 164 -9.52 6.64 -12.58
N TRP A 165 -8.83 5.90 -11.73
CA TRP A 165 -9.41 5.37 -10.51
C TRP A 165 -9.85 6.46 -9.54
N GLN A 166 -9.05 7.51 -9.34
CA GLN A 166 -9.41 8.66 -8.49
C GLN A 166 -10.68 9.36 -8.99
N LYS A 167 -10.78 9.64 -10.29
CA LYS A 167 -12.00 10.20 -10.90
C LYS A 167 -13.21 9.29 -10.72
N HIS A 168 -13.02 7.98 -10.81
CA HIS A 168 -14.10 7.00 -10.55
C HIS A 168 -14.58 7.07 -9.11
N LEU A 169 -13.69 7.13 -8.12
CA LEU A 169 -14.05 7.31 -6.71
C LEU A 169 -14.78 8.62 -6.44
N GLU A 170 -14.33 9.71 -7.04
CA GLU A 170 -14.98 11.02 -6.92
C GLU A 170 -16.42 10.97 -7.45
N ALA A 171 -16.62 10.33 -8.61
CA ALA A 171 -17.94 10.14 -9.19
C ALA A 171 -18.86 9.26 -8.33
N GLU A 172 -18.35 8.13 -7.80
CA GLU A 172 -19.09 7.27 -6.89
C GLU A 172 -19.48 8.02 -5.60
N HIS A 173 -18.53 8.79 -5.03
CA HIS A 173 -18.78 9.57 -3.83
C HIS A 173 -19.80 10.70 -4.06
N ALA A 174 -19.76 11.37 -5.20
CA ALA A 174 -20.74 12.38 -5.56
C ALA A 174 -22.14 11.77 -5.73
N ALA A 175 -22.23 10.61 -6.41
CA ALA A 175 -23.49 9.90 -6.57
C ALA A 175 -24.07 9.42 -5.21
N TRP A 176 -23.22 8.92 -4.33
CA TRP A 176 -23.65 8.53 -2.98
C TRP A 176 -24.18 9.70 -2.16
N LYS A 177 -23.48 10.85 -2.16
CA LYS A 177 -23.95 12.08 -1.49
C LYS A 177 -25.28 12.58 -2.03
N ALA A 178 -25.53 12.45 -3.33
CA ALA A 178 -26.79 12.87 -3.95
C ALA A 178 -27.98 11.95 -3.58
N GLN A 179 -27.72 10.73 -3.09
CA GLN A 179 -28.73 9.73 -2.70
C GLN A 179 -28.97 9.69 -1.18
N THR A 180 -28.13 10.37 -0.39
CA THR A 180 -28.26 10.41 1.07
C THR A 180 -28.82 11.78 1.45
N PRO A 181 -30.05 11.88 2.00
CA PRO A 181 -30.69 13.13 2.39
C PRO A 181 -29.98 13.81 3.55
#